data_20d2aaa18966a4b1ae18d922ee30554d
#
_entry.id   20d2aaa18966a4b1ae18d922ee30554d
#
_cell.length_a   1.000
_cell.length_b   1.000
_cell.length_c   1.000
_cell.angle_alpha   90.00
_cell.angle_beta   90.00
_cell.angle_gamma   90.00
#
_symmetry.space_group_name_H-M   'P 1'
#
loop_
_entity.id
_entity.type
_entity.pdbx_description
1 polymer ?
#
loop_
_entity_poly.entity_id
_entity_poly.type
_entity_poly.pdbx_seq_one_letter_code
_entity_poly.pdbx_strand_id
1 'polypeptide(L)'
;MAIHVSSHERGFSLLEVMITAVILSLGLLGLVALQTHSKFASYEARQRTIASWLANDMVERVRINRDSWSEESSAAVGLASNLTRPTCASEDGTISNCSAADLRNADLHYWQQALLGASVSGAASSLNSPIGCVVRRANNVLAVGIFWAGKQEISDGGAAAAAVTLINECKLSKTSDAARRQFILTTTL
;
A
#
# COMPACT_ATOMS: atom_id res chain seq x y z
N MET A 1 7.43 80.22 9.36
CA MET A 1 8.61 79.49 9.85
C MET A 1 8.35 78.00 9.57
N ALA A 2 8.84 77.47 8.46
CA ALA A 2 8.59 76.08 8.05
C ALA A 2 9.77 75.23 8.52
N ILE A 3 9.50 74.22 9.36
CA ILE A 3 10.51 73.28 9.85
C ILE A 3 10.63 72.19 8.77
N HIS A 4 11.75 72.20 8.07
CA HIS A 4 12.15 71.12 7.17
C HIS A 4 12.66 69.96 8.00
N VAL A 5 11.86 68.89 8.14
CA VAL A 5 12.30 67.63 8.71
C VAL A 5 13.06 66.87 7.58
N SER A 6 14.37 66.84 7.70
CA SER A 6 15.22 66.05 6.79
C SER A 6 15.08 64.57 7.14
N SER A 7 14.34 63.80 6.28
CA SER A 7 14.30 62.37 6.36
C SER A 7 15.64 61.79 5.87
N HIS A 8 16.44 61.23 6.80
CA HIS A 8 17.63 60.46 6.47
C HIS A 8 17.21 59.13 5.84
N GLU A 9 17.26 59.03 4.54
CA GLU A 9 17.12 57.77 3.80
C GLU A 9 18.35 56.92 4.07
N ARG A 10 18.18 55.86 4.88
CA ARG A 10 19.24 54.88 5.13
C ARG A 10 19.19 53.85 3.99
N GLY A 11 20.20 53.87 3.14
CA GLY A 11 20.39 52.82 2.13
C GLY A 11 20.89 51.53 2.76
N PHE A 12 20.46 50.38 2.25
CA PHE A 12 20.95 49.08 2.69
C PHE A 12 22.41 48.89 2.33
N SER A 13 23.21 48.36 3.31
CA SER A 13 24.59 48.00 3.06
C SER A 13 24.66 46.74 2.20
N LEU A 14 25.60 46.67 1.26
CA LEU A 14 25.86 45.50 0.42
C LEU A 14 26.16 44.25 1.26
N LEU A 15 26.83 44.44 2.42
CA LEU A 15 27.10 43.39 3.37
C LEU A 15 25.82 42.83 4.03
N GLU A 16 24.80 43.67 4.31
CA GLU A 16 23.53 43.26 4.88
C GLU A 16 22.74 42.38 3.92
N VAL A 17 22.75 42.75 2.62
CA VAL A 17 22.10 41.92 1.56
C VAL A 17 22.81 40.57 1.42
N MET A 18 24.15 40.55 1.50
CA MET A 18 24.90 39.28 1.41
C MET A 18 24.59 38.36 2.60
N ILE A 19 24.54 38.88 3.82
CA ILE A 19 24.25 38.10 5.03
C ILE A 19 22.81 37.58 4.98
N THR A 20 21.83 38.41 4.59
CA THR A 20 20.44 38.00 4.47
C THR A 20 20.26 36.93 3.39
N ALA A 21 20.95 37.01 2.26
CA ALA A 21 20.91 36.00 1.20
C ALA A 21 21.47 34.63 1.70
N VAL A 22 22.56 34.64 2.48
CA VAL A 22 23.10 33.40 3.07
C VAL A 22 22.12 32.77 4.07
N ILE A 23 21.55 33.56 4.97
CA ILE A 23 20.59 33.05 5.96
C ILE A 23 19.34 32.51 5.26
N LEU A 24 18.84 33.20 4.25
CA LEU A 24 17.69 32.78 3.45
C LEU A 24 17.95 31.45 2.73
N SER A 25 19.14 31.30 2.11
CA SER A 25 19.51 30.07 1.41
C SER A 25 19.58 28.86 2.33
N LEU A 26 20.17 29.00 3.53
CA LEU A 26 20.20 27.94 4.54
C LEU A 26 18.78 27.58 5.03
N GLY A 27 17.92 28.56 5.24
CA GLY A 27 16.52 28.36 5.61
C GLY A 27 15.74 27.59 4.54
N LEU A 28 15.92 27.93 3.27
CA LEU A 28 15.28 27.23 2.14
C LEU A 28 15.75 25.77 2.02
N LEU A 29 17.03 25.48 2.21
CA LEU A 29 17.54 24.11 2.18
C LEU A 29 16.91 23.25 3.28
N GLY A 30 16.77 23.78 4.50
CA GLY A 30 16.07 23.08 5.59
C GLY A 30 14.60 22.79 5.27
N LEU A 31 13.91 23.73 4.64
CA LEU A 31 12.51 23.59 4.25
C LEU A 31 12.32 22.52 3.17
N VAL A 32 13.20 22.46 2.17
CA VAL A 32 13.19 21.43 1.13
C VAL A 32 13.41 20.04 1.72
N ALA A 33 14.34 19.89 2.66
CA ALA A 33 14.59 18.62 3.35
C ALA A 33 13.35 18.13 4.10
N LEU A 34 12.64 19.00 4.83
CA LEU A 34 11.39 18.67 5.51
C LEU A 34 10.27 18.27 4.53
N GLN A 35 10.14 18.99 3.42
CA GLN A 35 9.14 18.66 2.40
C GLN A 35 9.37 17.28 1.79
N THR A 36 10.62 16.91 1.55
CA THR A 36 10.97 15.60 1.00
C THR A 36 10.59 14.48 1.97
N HIS A 37 10.94 14.64 3.26
CA HIS A 37 10.57 13.67 4.29
C HIS A 37 9.05 13.53 4.43
N SER A 38 8.32 14.63 4.43
CA SER A 38 6.85 14.64 4.50
C SER A 38 6.20 13.91 3.33
N LYS A 39 6.72 14.07 2.10
CA LYS A 39 6.23 13.35 0.91
C LYS A 39 6.43 11.84 1.03
N PHE A 40 7.58 11.39 1.52
CA PHE A 40 7.83 9.97 1.75
C PHE A 40 6.87 9.38 2.79
N ALA A 41 6.69 10.05 3.92
CA ALA A 41 5.76 9.61 4.96
C ALA A 41 4.31 9.52 4.45
N SER A 42 3.87 10.52 3.69
CA SER A 42 2.54 10.54 3.07
C SER A 42 2.35 9.39 2.06
N TYR A 43 3.39 9.10 1.27
CA TYR A 43 3.34 7.99 0.31
C TYR A 43 3.21 6.63 1.03
N GLU A 44 4.00 6.39 2.07
CA GLU A 44 3.90 5.14 2.85
C GLU A 44 2.57 5.00 3.58
N ALA A 45 2.04 6.09 4.15
CA ALA A 45 0.73 6.10 4.78
C ALA A 45 -0.38 5.74 3.77
N ARG A 46 -0.32 6.31 2.57
CA ARG A 46 -1.25 5.97 1.48
C ARG A 46 -1.18 4.49 1.10
N GLN A 47 0.02 3.93 0.95
CA GLN A 47 0.18 2.51 0.62
C GLN A 47 -0.43 1.60 1.70
N ARG A 48 -0.23 1.92 2.98
CA ARG A 48 -0.83 1.18 4.10
C ARG A 48 -2.36 1.26 4.09
N THR A 49 -2.92 2.42 3.78
CA THR A 49 -4.38 2.58 3.66
C THR A 49 -4.94 1.71 2.55
N ILE A 50 -4.28 1.68 1.38
CA ILE A 50 -4.69 0.85 0.25
C ILE A 50 -4.57 -0.64 0.59
N ALA A 51 -3.46 -1.05 1.23
CA ALA A 51 -3.30 -2.43 1.68
C ALA A 51 -4.39 -2.84 2.68
N SER A 52 -4.75 -1.96 3.61
CA SER A 52 -5.87 -2.18 4.53
C SER A 52 -7.21 -2.36 3.80
N TRP A 53 -7.48 -1.53 2.81
CA TRP A 53 -8.68 -1.63 1.99
C TRP A 53 -8.76 -2.95 1.24
N LEU A 54 -7.67 -3.33 0.56
CA LEU A 54 -7.61 -4.58 -0.20
C LEU A 54 -7.73 -5.81 0.72
N ALA A 55 -7.19 -5.76 1.92
CA ALA A 55 -7.34 -6.84 2.89
C ALA A 55 -8.79 -6.97 3.36
N ASN A 56 -9.45 -5.86 3.66
CA ASN A 56 -10.86 -5.86 4.06
C ASN A 56 -11.78 -6.31 2.90
N ASP A 57 -11.52 -5.88 1.66
CA ASP A 57 -12.26 -6.35 0.48
C ASP A 57 -12.20 -7.88 0.39
N MET A 58 -11.03 -8.48 0.56
CA MET A 58 -10.89 -9.93 0.52
C MET A 58 -11.59 -10.62 1.69
N VAL A 59 -11.54 -10.05 2.88
CA VAL A 59 -12.29 -10.57 4.05
C VAL A 59 -13.79 -10.61 3.77
N GLU A 60 -14.35 -9.55 3.19
CA GLU A 60 -15.78 -9.49 2.88
C GLU A 60 -16.17 -10.48 1.76
N ARG A 61 -15.32 -10.65 0.73
CA ARG A 61 -15.54 -11.69 -0.30
C ARG A 61 -15.60 -13.09 0.31
N VAL A 62 -14.63 -13.44 1.15
CA VAL A 62 -14.62 -14.73 1.83
C VAL A 62 -15.82 -14.89 2.77
N ARG A 63 -16.25 -13.81 3.44
CA ARG A 63 -17.40 -13.82 4.33
C ARG A 63 -18.71 -14.10 3.58
N ILE A 64 -18.91 -13.44 2.44
CA ILE A 64 -20.09 -13.62 1.60
C ILE A 64 -20.08 -15.02 0.95
N ASN A 65 -18.92 -15.49 0.50
CA ASN A 65 -18.73 -16.74 -0.22
C ASN A 65 -18.12 -17.83 0.65
N ARG A 66 -18.47 -17.86 1.94
CA ARG A 66 -17.84 -18.71 2.95
C ARG A 66 -17.76 -20.19 2.58
N ASP A 67 -18.81 -20.72 1.95
CA ASP A 67 -18.91 -22.13 1.55
C ASP A 67 -17.95 -22.47 0.38
N SER A 68 -17.47 -21.46 -0.34
CA SER A 68 -16.51 -21.61 -1.42
C SER A 68 -15.05 -21.71 -0.91
N TRP A 69 -14.82 -21.39 0.34
CA TRP A 69 -13.53 -21.42 1.00
C TRP A 69 -13.49 -22.54 2.04
N SER A 70 -12.87 -23.68 1.69
CA SER A 70 -12.70 -24.78 2.66
C SER A 70 -11.77 -24.39 3.79
N GLU A 71 -11.94 -25.00 4.96
CA GLU A 71 -10.99 -24.88 6.07
C GLU A 71 -9.60 -25.40 5.63
N GLU A 72 -8.56 -24.85 6.24
CA GLU A 72 -7.15 -25.13 5.92
C GLU A 72 -6.77 -24.86 4.45
N SER A 73 -7.50 -23.96 3.79
CA SER A 73 -7.19 -23.51 2.44
C SER A 73 -6.33 -22.26 2.43
N SER A 74 -5.41 -22.20 1.48
CA SER A 74 -4.58 -21.02 1.25
C SER A 74 -4.54 -20.66 -0.24
N ALA A 75 -4.37 -19.38 -0.53
CA ALA A 75 -4.15 -18.87 -1.87
C ALA A 75 -3.21 -17.66 -1.84
N ALA A 76 -2.34 -17.58 -2.84
CA ALA A 76 -1.49 -16.42 -3.06
C ALA A 76 -1.76 -15.84 -4.45
N VAL A 77 -1.82 -14.52 -4.53
CA VAL A 77 -2.02 -13.79 -5.79
C VAL A 77 -1.01 -12.65 -5.91
N GLY A 78 -0.53 -12.40 -7.12
CA GLY A 78 0.45 -11.36 -7.40
C GLY A 78 0.72 -11.23 -8.89
N LEU A 79 1.78 -10.52 -9.27
CA LEU A 79 2.17 -10.32 -10.67
C LEU A 79 2.42 -11.63 -11.44
N ALA A 80 2.96 -12.65 -10.76
CA ALA A 80 3.28 -13.94 -11.37
C ALA A 80 2.10 -14.93 -11.37
N SER A 81 0.95 -14.57 -10.82
CA SER A 81 -0.22 -15.44 -10.77
C SER A 81 -1.01 -15.33 -12.07
N ASN A 82 -1.19 -16.43 -12.78
CA ASN A 82 -2.03 -16.53 -13.97
C ASN A 82 -3.43 -17.01 -13.56
N LEU A 83 -4.18 -16.18 -12.87
CA LEU A 83 -5.57 -16.48 -12.56
C LEU A 83 -6.45 -16.12 -13.76
N THR A 84 -7.08 -17.14 -14.34
CA THR A 84 -8.08 -16.92 -15.39
C THR A 84 -9.45 -16.68 -14.77
N ARG A 85 -10.18 -15.75 -15.32
CA ARG A 85 -11.57 -15.50 -14.92
C ARG A 85 -12.43 -16.71 -15.30
N PRO A 86 -13.21 -17.28 -14.36
CA PRO A 86 -14.16 -18.34 -14.68
C PRO A 86 -15.22 -17.89 -15.69
N THR A 87 -15.73 -18.80 -16.49
CA THR A 87 -16.74 -18.49 -17.52
C THR A 87 -18.08 -18.02 -16.93
N CYS A 88 -18.36 -18.37 -15.69
CA CYS A 88 -19.55 -17.96 -14.94
C CYS A 88 -19.44 -16.53 -14.37
N ALA A 89 -18.29 -15.86 -14.54
CA ALA A 89 -18.04 -14.50 -14.08
C ALA A 89 -17.78 -13.58 -15.28
N SER A 90 -18.41 -12.40 -15.32
CA SER A 90 -18.32 -11.41 -16.39
C SER A 90 -17.25 -10.35 -16.09
N GLU A 91 -16.87 -9.53 -17.08
CA GLU A 91 -15.88 -8.44 -16.88
C GLU A 91 -16.36 -7.35 -15.93
N ASP A 92 -17.64 -7.12 -15.88
CA ASP A 92 -18.29 -6.15 -14.98
C ASP A 92 -18.41 -6.63 -13.52
N GLY A 93 -17.93 -7.86 -13.23
CA GLY A 93 -18.02 -8.45 -11.90
C GLY A 93 -19.33 -9.20 -11.63
N THR A 94 -20.22 -9.30 -12.61
CA THR A 94 -21.46 -10.10 -12.47
C THR A 94 -21.11 -11.58 -12.40
N ILE A 95 -21.69 -12.30 -11.44
CA ILE A 95 -21.47 -13.73 -11.20
C ILE A 95 -22.82 -14.44 -11.33
N SER A 96 -22.89 -15.50 -12.14
CA SER A 96 -24.10 -16.29 -12.30
C SER A 96 -23.79 -17.78 -12.41
N ASN A 97 -24.48 -18.60 -11.61
CA ASN A 97 -24.38 -20.06 -11.60
C ASN A 97 -22.97 -20.63 -11.50
N CYS A 98 -22.08 -20.00 -10.71
CA CYS A 98 -20.77 -20.52 -10.42
C CYS A 98 -20.82 -21.71 -9.45
N SER A 99 -19.98 -22.72 -9.69
CA SER A 99 -19.66 -23.69 -8.67
C SER A 99 -18.91 -23.03 -7.50
N ALA A 100 -18.84 -23.67 -6.33
CA ALA A 100 -18.08 -23.16 -5.21
C ALA A 100 -16.59 -22.89 -5.55
N ALA A 101 -15.99 -23.80 -6.35
CA ALA A 101 -14.61 -23.64 -6.80
C ALA A 101 -14.43 -22.44 -7.76
N ASP A 102 -15.37 -22.29 -8.70
CA ASP A 102 -15.33 -21.17 -9.65
C ASP A 102 -15.59 -19.84 -8.95
N LEU A 103 -16.48 -19.82 -7.95
CA LEU A 103 -16.75 -18.63 -7.16
C LEU A 103 -15.50 -18.16 -6.41
N ARG A 104 -14.78 -19.11 -5.76
CA ARG A 104 -13.49 -18.82 -5.14
C ARG A 104 -12.45 -18.30 -6.15
N ASN A 105 -12.38 -18.90 -7.34
CA ASN A 105 -11.47 -18.47 -8.39
C ASN A 105 -11.84 -17.08 -8.93
N ALA A 106 -13.12 -16.76 -9.03
CA ALA A 106 -13.59 -15.43 -9.38
C ALA A 106 -13.17 -14.39 -8.32
N ASP A 107 -13.38 -14.69 -7.04
CA ASP A 107 -12.96 -13.82 -5.95
C ASP A 107 -11.44 -13.51 -6.01
N LEU A 108 -10.63 -14.55 -6.21
CA LEU A 108 -9.17 -14.40 -6.33
C LEU A 108 -8.79 -13.61 -7.57
N HIS A 109 -9.45 -13.85 -8.71
CA HIS A 109 -9.20 -13.11 -9.95
C HIS A 109 -9.47 -11.61 -9.79
N TYR A 110 -10.66 -11.24 -9.31
CA TYR A 110 -11.01 -9.82 -9.13
C TYR A 110 -10.14 -9.16 -8.05
N TRP A 111 -9.80 -9.89 -7.00
CA TRP A 111 -8.89 -9.37 -5.99
C TRP A 111 -7.47 -9.16 -6.53
N GLN A 112 -6.98 -10.05 -7.40
CA GLN A 112 -5.73 -9.85 -8.13
C GLN A 112 -5.78 -8.59 -8.99
N GLN A 113 -6.86 -8.39 -9.73
CA GLN A 113 -7.08 -7.18 -10.53
C GLN A 113 -7.02 -5.91 -9.66
N ALA A 114 -7.67 -5.93 -8.52
CA ALA A 114 -7.64 -4.82 -7.57
C ALA A 114 -6.23 -4.57 -7.00
N LEU A 115 -5.52 -5.63 -6.61
CA LEU A 115 -4.13 -5.57 -6.15
C LEU A 115 -3.20 -4.95 -7.19
N LEU A 116 -3.35 -5.34 -8.45
CA LEU A 116 -2.52 -4.86 -9.56
C LEU A 116 -2.97 -3.49 -10.10
N GLY A 117 -4.09 -2.96 -9.62
CA GLY A 117 -4.67 -1.70 -10.09
C GLY A 117 -5.37 -1.81 -11.44
N ALA A 118 -5.52 -3.00 -11.99
CA ALA A 118 -6.15 -3.23 -13.30
C ALA A 118 -7.68 -3.04 -13.28
N SER A 119 -8.30 -2.99 -12.10
CA SER A 119 -9.73 -2.72 -11.93
C SER A 119 -10.12 -1.27 -12.23
N VAL A 120 -9.15 -0.36 -12.34
CA VAL A 120 -9.38 1.03 -12.69
C VAL A 120 -8.66 1.33 -13.99
N SER A 121 -9.41 1.65 -15.02
CA SER A 121 -8.90 1.94 -16.37
C SER A 121 -7.82 3.03 -16.30
N GLY A 122 -6.61 2.71 -16.76
CA GLY A 122 -5.47 3.64 -16.79
C GLY A 122 -4.76 3.85 -15.45
N ALA A 123 -5.15 3.17 -14.37
CA ALA A 123 -4.46 3.26 -13.09
C ALA A 123 -3.40 2.16 -12.95
N ALA A 124 -2.16 2.56 -12.69
CA ALA A 124 -1.15 1.64 -12.20
C ALA A 124 -1.44 1.27 -10.73
N SER A 125 -1.05 0.06 -10.31
CA SER A 125 -1.10 -0.30 -8.90
C SER A 125 -0.39 0.77 -8.06
N SER A 126 -1.05 1.22 -7.02
CA SER A 126 -0.43 2.14 -6.05
C SER A 126 0.51 1.42 -5.08
N LEU A 127 0.49 0.09 -5.06
CA LEU A 127 1.43 -0.77 -4.37
C LEU A 127 2.48 -1.27 -5.37
N ASN A 128 3.74 -1.21 -4.97
CA ASN A 128 4.83 -1.69 -5.81
C ASN A 128 5.02 -3.19 -5.62
N SER A 129 4.96 -3.97 -6.72
CA SER A 129 5.08 -5.43 -6.70
C SER A 129 4.24 -6.11 -5.59
N PRO A 130 2.91 -5.89 -5.56
CA PRO A 130 2.07 -6.41 -4.51
C PRO A 130 1.91 -7.93 -4.60
N ILE A 131 1.84 -8.56 -3.44
CA ILE A 131 1.47 -9.97 -3.28
C ILE A 131 0.40 -10.03 -2.21
N GLY A 132 -0.72 -10.66 -2.52
CA GLY A 132 -1.78 -10.96 -1.58
C GLY A 132 -1.72 -12.43 -1.15
N CYS A 133 -1.99 -12.71 0.10
CA CYS A 133 -2.07 -14.04 0.67
C CYS A 133 -3.33 -14.16 1.52
N VAL A 134 -4.10 -15.20 1.29
CA VAL A 134 -5.35 -15.50 2.02
C VAL A 134 -5.24 -16.91 2.56
N VAL A 135 -5.51 -17.07 3.85
CA VAL A 135 -5.50 -18.38 4.52
C VAL A 135 -6.74 -18.49 5.39
N ARG A 136 -7.55 -19.51 5.15
CA ARG A 136 -8.61 -19.92 6.06
C ARG A 136 -8.09 -21.09 6.91
N ARG A 137 -7.94 -20.86 8.21
CA ARG A 137 -7.49 -21.85 9.17
C ARG A 137 -8.69 -22.53 9.84
N ALA A 138 -8.40 -23.58 10.59
CA ALA A 138 -9.38 -24.20 11.48
C ALA A 138 -10.03 -23.17 12.42
N ASN A 139 -11.20 -23.52 12.98
CA ASN A 139 -11.98 -22.65 13.87
C ASN A 139 -12.45 -21.32 13.23
N ASN A 140 -12.70 -21.33 11.92
CA ASN A 140 -13.17 -20.16 11.16
C ASN A 140 -12.24 -18.92 11.23
N VAL A 141 -10.96 -19.11 11.49
CA VAL A 141 -9.98 -18.02 11.47
C VAL A 141 -9.57 -17.74 10.03
N LEU A 142 -9.73 -16.51 9.60
CA LEU A 142 -9.27 -16.00 8.32
C LEU A 142 -8.11 -15.05 8.53
N ALA A 143 -7.01 -15.28 7.83
CA ALA A 143 -5.87 -14.39 7.78
C ALA A 143 -5.64 -13.91 6.35
N VAL A 144 -5.57 -12.61 6.16
CA VAL A 144 -5.26 -11.96 4.88
C VAL A 144 -4.03 -11.10 5.05
N GLY A 145 -3.02 -11.33 4.22
CA GLY A 145 -1.79 -10.56 4.21
C GLY A 145 -1.55 -9.90 2.85
N ILE A 146 -1.11 -8.67 2.87
CA ILE A 146 -0.66 -7.94 1.69
C ILE A 146 0.78 -7.53 1.92
N PHE A 147 1.63 -7.86 0.95
CA PHE A 147 3.05 -7.59 0.95
C PHE A 147 3.40 -6.76 -0.28
N TRP A 148 4.18 -5.69 -0.12
CA TRP A 148 4.60 -4.83 -1.23
C TRP A 148 6.01 -4.31 -1.03
N ALA A 149 6.68 -3.89 -2.09
CA ALA A 149 7.99 -3.28 -2.00
C ALA A 149 7.89 -1.82 -1.57
N GLY A 150 8.58 -1.46 -0.49
CA GLY A 150 8.76 -0.07 -0.06
C GLY A 150 9.82 0.64 -0.88
N LYS A 151 9.88 1.97 -0.80
CA LYS A 151 10.91 2.78 -1.47
C LYS A 151 12.25 2.83 -0.72
N GLN A 152 12.23 2.53 0.57
CA GLN A 152 13.41 2.54 1.44
C GLN A 152 13.49 1.24 2.23
N GLU A 153 14.70 0.77 2.46
CA GLU A 153 14.94 -0.30 3.43
C GLU A 153 14.65 0.20 4.84
N ILE A 154 14.04 -0.65 5.67
CA ILE A 154 13.84 -0.36 7.10
C ILE A 154 14.69 -1.37 7.87
N SER A 155 15.47 -0.85 8.81
CA SER A 155 16.34 -1.66 9.68
C SER A 155 15.58 -2.58 10.66
N ASP A 156 14.30 -2.30 10.88
CA ASP A 156 13.39 -3.06 11.74
C ASP A 156 12.46 -4.03 10.98
N GLY A 157 12.76 -4.27 9.71
CA GLY A 157 12.00 -5.15 8.82
C GLY A 157 12.04 -6.65 9.17
N GLY A 158 12.34 -6.99 10.41
CA GLY A 158 12.08 -8.32 10.95
C GLY A 158 10.60 -8.64 10.77
N ALA A 159 10.29 -9.59 9.86
CA ALA A 159 8.91 -10.00 9.67
C ALA A 159 8.32 -10.41 11.02
N ALA A 160 7.22 -9.77 11.43
CA ALA A 160 6.48 -10.19 12.61
C ALA A 160 6.17 -11.69 12.48
N ALA A 161 6.16 -12.42 13.59
CA ALA A 161 5.93 -13.89 13.58
C ALA A 161 4.68 -14.27 12.77
N ALA A 162 3.63 -13.45 12.83
CA ALA A 162 2.41 -13.63 12.04
C ALA A 162 2.66 -13.57 10.52
N ALA A 163 3.59 -12.72 10.07
CA ALA A 163 3.94 -12.63 8.66
C ALA A 163 4.75 -13.83 8.18
N VAL A 164 5.68 -14.31 8.98
CA VAL A 164 6.46 -15.51 8.67
C VAL A 164 5.54 -16.73 8.52
N THR A 165 4.57 -16.87 9.43
CA THR A 165 3.56 -17.94 9.37
C THR A 165 2.76 -17.86 8.08
N LEU A 166 2.24 -16.68 7.76
CA LEU A 166 1.40 -16.47 6.57
C LEU A 166 2.19 -16.68 5.27
N ILE A 167 3.42 -16.23 5.21
CA ILE A 167 4.34 -16.44 4.07
C ILE A 167 4.55 -17.94 3.82
N ASN A 168 4.75 -18.72 4.88
CA ASN A 168 4.93 -20.16 4.78
C ASN A 168 3.65 -20.88 4.35
N GLU A 169 2.50 -20.52 4.91
CA GLU A 169 1.19 -21.08 4.56
C GLU A 169 0.82 -20.81 3.10
N CYS A 170 1.13 -19.62 2.58
CA CYS A 170 0.94 -19.28 1.18
C CYS A 170 2.06 -19.73 0.25
N LYS A 171 3.07 -20.43 0.75
CA LYS A 171 4.23 -20.90 -0.02
C LYS A 171 4.91 -19.78 -0.82
N LEU A 172 4.92 -18.57 -0.27
CA LEU A 172 5.62 -17.46 -0.89
C LEU A 172 7.13 -17.69 -0.75
N SER A 173 7.86 -17.59 -1.85
CA SER A 173 9.32 -17.57 -1.80
C SER A 173 9.75 -16.45 -0.85
N LYS A 174 10.72 -16.75 0.04
CA LYS A 174 11.17 -15.84 1.11
C LYS A 174 11.26 -14.42 0.59
N THR A 175 10.30 -13.60 0.99
CA THR A 175 10.27 -12.16 0.75
C THR A 175 11.17 -11.47 1.80
N SER A 176 12.39 -11.99 1.97
CA SER A 176 13.39 -11.47 2.92
C SER A 176 14.03 -10.16 2.45
N ASP A 177 13.37 -9.44 1.59
CA ASP A 177 13.80 -8.12 1.16
C ASP A 177 13.48 -7.12 2.27
N ALA A 178 14.51 -6.52 2.87
CA ALA A 178 14.39 -5.51 3.92
C ALA A 178 13.53 -4.30 3.49
N ALA A 179 13.32 -4.14 2.18
CA ALA A 179 12.44 -3.12 1.62
C ALA A 179 10.96 -3.51 1.62
N ARG A 180 10.59 -4.77 1.94
CA ARG A 180 9.19 -5.17 1.89
C ARG A 180 8.38 -4.69 3.10
N ARG A 181 7.24 -4.11 2.78
CA ARG A 181 6.19 -3.73 3.73
C ARG A 181 5.13 -4.81 3.77
N GLN A 182 4.41 -4.88 4.89
CA GLN A 182 3.35 -5.85 5.11
C GLN A 182 2.16 -5.22 5.84
N PHE A 183 0.99 -5.70 5.50
CA PHE A 183 -0.24 -5.48 6.25
C PHE A 183 -0.93 -6.83 6.42
N ILE A 184 -1.25 -7.20 7.66
CA ILE A 184 -1.90 -8.47 7.98
C ILE A 184 -3.16 -8.18 8.79
N LEU A 185 -4.26 -8.75 8.33
CA LEU A 185 -5.55 -8.72 9.00
C LEU A 185 -5.95 -10.16 9.35
N THR A 186 -6.27 -10.39 10.61
CA THR A 186 -6.79 -11.68 11.09
C THR A 186 -8.15 -11.45 11.73
N THR A 187 -9.13 -12.24 11.32
CA THR A 187 -10.51 -12.16 11.81
C THR A 187 -11.13 -13.56 11.91
N THR A 188 -12.26 -13.66 12.56
CA THR A 188 -13.13 -14.85 12.55
C THR A 188 -14.27 -14.66 11.57
N LEU A 189 -14.64 -15.72 10.85
CA LEU A 189 -15.74 -15.74 9.85
C LEU A 189 -17.07 -16.08 10.51
#